data_7ac3dd6a70521501cc2766c87656d1a7
#
_entry.id   7ac3dd6a70521501cc2766c87656d1a7
#
_cell.length_a   1.000
_cell.length_b   1.000
_cell.length_c   1.000
_cell.angle_alpha   90.00
_cell.angle_beta   90.00
_cell.angle_gamma   90.00
#
_symmetry.space_group_name_H-M   'P 1'
#
loop_
_entity.id
_entity.type
_entity.pdbx_description
1 polymer ?
#
loop_
_entity_poly.entity_id
_entity_poly.type
_entity_poly.pdbx_seq_one_letter_code
_entity_poly.pdbx_strand_id
1 'polypeptide(L)'
;MNIRFDGKTIAVTGAGHGFGRCIAQTFAHLGAHVFASDILADELAETAMRGGITPKVVDLRDRKAGGEWIHQIETQTGGPIHVLVNNAGGVGGQGPKPLDEVSDEDWNVLFDINVNAAFTLCRAAAPAMKRAGGGRIINTSSGAGLQPSLTGIQAYCAAKHAVVGLTRQLAHELGPYNITVNSVAPGFIRTNPATERQWESYGTDGQTALVDRIAMKRLGTAQDIANAVVFFASELAGFVNGQILQVDGGR
;
A
#
# COMPACT_ATOMS: atom_id res chain seq x y z
N MET A 1 21.32 -11.61 9.86
CA MET A 1 20.98 -10.17 9.90
C MET A 1 19.58 -10.08 10.48
N ASN A 2 19.35 -9.34 11.56
CA ASN A 2 18.06 -9.27 12.23
C ASN A 2 17.45 -7.88 11.95
N ILE A 3 16.37 -7.82 11.17
CA ILE A 3 15.68 -6.56 10.86
C ILE A 3 14.77 -6.24 12.04
N ARG A 4 14.95 -5.05 12.65
CA ARG A 4 14.14 -4.55 13.76
C ARG A 4 13.74 -3.11 13.52
N PHE A 5 12.60 -2.73 14.12
CA PHE A 5 12.05 -1.36 14.04
C PHE A 5 11.76 -0.79 15.43
N ASP A 6 12.52 -1.19 16.45
CA ASP A 6 12.35 -0.71 17.81
C ASP A 6 12.48 0.83 17.86
N GLY A 7 11.52 1.49 18.51
CA GLY A 7 11.45 2.94 18.59
C GLY A 7 11.06 3.66 17.30
N LYS A 8 10.70 2.93 16.23
CA LYS A 8 10.25 3.54 14.97
C LYS A 8 8.74 3.70 14.96
N THR A 9 8.29 4.87 14.52
CA THR A 9 6.88 5.19 14.25
C THR A 9 6.56 4.85 12.81
N ILE A 10 5.58 3.99 12.59
CA ILE A 10 5.18 3.52 11.25
C ILE A 10 3.70 3.79 11.04
N ALA A 11 3.33 4.40 9.92
CA ALA A 11 1.95 4.60 9.50
C ALA A 11 1.60 3.62 8.36
N VAL A 12 0.51 2.88 8.51
CA VAL A 12 0.02 1.91 7.51
C VAL A 12 -1.44 2.18 7.20
N THR A 13 -1.77 2.37 5.94
CA THR A 13 -3.15 2.60 5.49
C THR A 13 -3.77 1.36 4.87
N GLY A 14 -5.11 1.26 4.89
CA GLY A 14 -5.82 0.07 4.41
C GLY A 14 -5.50 -1.17 5.25
N ALA A 15 -5.39 -0.97 6.57
CA ALA A 15 -4.90 -1.99 7.51
C ALA A 15 -6.00 -2.88 8.10
N GLY A 16 -7.26 -2.71 7.70
CA GLY A 16 -8.37 -3.52 8.20
C GLY A 16 -8.27 -4.99 7.79
N HIS A 17 -7.73 -5.30 6.63
CA HIS A 17 -7.57 -6.67 6.15
C HIS A 17 -6.39 -6.81 5.17
N GLY A 18 -6.19 -8.01 4.63
CA GLY A 18 -5.29 -8.29 3.50
C GLY A 18 -3.85 -7.89 3.75
N PHE A 19 -3.27 -7.20 2.76
CA PHE A 19 -1.86 -6.77 2.83
C PHE A 19 -1.62 -5.81 3.98
N GLY A 20 -2.48 -4.80 4.15
CA GLY A 20 -2.31 -3.78 5.17
C GLY A 20 -2.32 -4.33 6.58
N ARG A 21 -3.24 -5.27 6.89
CA ARG A 21 -3.26 -6.00 8.17
C ARG A 21 -1.94 -6.75 8.39
N CYS A 22 -1.52 -7.53 7.40
CA CYS A 22 -0.29 -8.32 7.48
C CYS A 22 0.94 -7.42 7.66
N ILE A 23 1.03 -6.31 6.92
CA ILE A 23 2.11 -5.33 7.02
C ILE A 23 2.13 -4.71 8.42
N ALA A 24 1.00 -4.22 8.92
CA ALA A 24 0.89 -3.60 10.24
C ALA A 24 1.31 -4.55 11.36
N GLN A 25 0.81 -5.79 11.32
CA GLN A 25 1.15 -6.83 12.30
C GLN A 25 2.62 -7.26 12.20
N THR A 26 3.19 -7.31 10.99
CA THR A 26 4.61 -7.64 10.80
C THR A 26 5.50 -6.56 11.41
N PHE A 27 5.23 -5.27 11.17
CA PHE A 27 6.00 -4.20 11.78
C PHE A 27 5.87 -4.16 13.31
N ALA A 28 4.68 -4.38 13.85
CA ALA A 28 4.48 -4.46 15.29
C ALA A 28 5.28 -5.63 15.91
N HIS A 29 5.30 -6.80 15.27
CA HIS A 29 6.13 -7.93 15.66
C HIS A 29 7.64 -7.61 15.63
N LEU A 30 8.06 -6.77 14.68
CA LEU A 30 9.45 -6.31 14.56
C LEU A 30 9.81 -5.16 15.52
N GLY A 31 8.91 -4.78 16.43
CA GLY A 31 9.14 -3.83 17.51
C GLY A 31 8.76 -2.39 17.20
N ALA A 32 8.09 -2.13 16.09
CA ALA A 32 7.61 -0.79 15.75
C ALA A 32 6.38 -0.37 16.56
N HIS A 33 6.23 0.95 16.75
CA HIS A 33 4.94 1.53 17.10
C HIS A 33 4.17 1.83 15.80
N VAL A 34 3.11 1.08 15.53
CA VAL A 34 2.35 1.15 14.29
C VAL A 34 1.07 1.95 14.48
N PHE A 35 0.85 2.95 13.65
CA PHE A 35 -0.43 3.63 13.48
C PHE A 35 -1.10 3.08 12.22
N ALA A 36 -2.26 2.47 12.40
CA ALA A 36 -2.99 1.80 11.35
C ALA A 36 -4.30 2.52 11.04
N SER A 37 -4.63 2.73 9.77
CA SER A 37 -5.91 3.32 9.37
C SER A 37 -6.66 2.46 8.36
N ASP A 38 -7.98 2.48 8.48
CA ASP A 38 -8.93 1.90 7.53
C ASP A 38 -10.29 2.59 7.68
N ILE A 39 -11.21 2.36 6.75
CA ILE A 39 -12.62 2.74 6.89
C ILE A 39 -13.44 1.66 7.62
N LEU A 40 -12.94 0.44 7.68
CA LEU A 40 -13.58 -0.74 8.27
C LEU A 40 -13.20 -0.85 9.75
N ALA A 41 -14.05 -0.32 10.64
CA ALA A 41 -13.75 -0.18 12.06
C ALA A 41 -13.50 -1.52 12.77
N ASP A 42 -14.35 -2.53 12.51
CA ASP A 42 -14.28 -3.82 13.19
C ASP A 42 -13.04 -4.61 12.76
N GLU A 43 -12.75 -4.65 11.45
CA GLU A 43 -11.57 -5.30 10.90
C GLU A 43 -10.27 -4.60 11.36
N LEU A 44 -10.31 -3.27 11.51
CA LEU A 44 -9.18 -2.52 12.01
C LEU A 44 -8.94 -2.79 13.50
N ALA A 45 -10.01 -2.92 14.30
CA ALA A 45 -9.92 -3.30 15.70
C ALA A 45 -9.31 -4.71 15.85
N GLU A 46 -9.74 -5.66 15.01
CA GLU A 46 -9.15 -7.01 14.95
C GLU A 46 -7.65 -6.98 14.62
N THR A 47 -7.25 -6.12 13.67
CA THR A 47 -5.83 -5.92 13.33
C THR A 47 -5.01 -5.48 14.54
N ALA A 48 -5.57 -4.61 15.39
CA ALA A 48 -4.90 -4.04 16.55
C ALA A 48 -4.82 -4.98 17.76
N MET A 49 -5.59 -6.07 17.80
CA MET A 49 -5.60 -7.01 18.93
C MET A 49 -4.24 -7.63 19.27
N ARG A 50 -3.31 -7.68 18.32
CA ARG A 50 -1.96 -8.23 18.53
C ARG A 50 -1.01 -7.33 19.31
N GLY A 51 -1.45 -6.14 19.68
CA GLY A 51 -0.61 -5.15 20.39
C GLY A 51 0.38 -4.40 19.48
N GLY A 52 0.91 -3.28 19.98
CA GLY A 52 1.85 -2.44 19.23
C GLY A 52 1.22 -1.65 18.07
N ILE A 53 -0.10 -1.70 17.91
CA ILE A 53 -0.85 -1.05 16.82
C ILE A 53 -1.89 -0.10 17.41
N THR A 54 -1.86 1.16 17.01
CA THR A 54 -2.85 2.18 17.33
C THR A 54 -3.80 2.35 16.15
N PRO A 55 -5.05 1.92 16.24
CA PRO A 55 -6.01 2.00 15.14
C PRO A 55 -6.66 3.39 15.07
N LYS A 56 -6.98 3.86 13.87
CA LYS A 56 -7.79 5.06 13.61
C LYS A 56 -8.64 4.88 12.37
N VAL A 57 -9.94 5.01 12.50
CA VAL A 57 -10.85 5.03 11.34
C VAL A 57 -10.67 6.35 10.59
N VAL A 58 -10.27 6.26 9.32
CA VAL A 58 -10.04 7.42 8.43
C VAL A 58 -10.50 7.07 7.02
N ASP A 59 -11.38 7.89 6.47
CA ASP A 59 -11.67 7.85 5.04
C ASP A 59 -10.66 8.72 4.28
N LEU A 60 -9.77 8.10 3.55
CA LEU A 60 -8.71 8.79 2.81
C LEU A 60 -9.17 9.50 1.53
N ARG A 61 -10.45 9.36 1.15
CA ARG A 61 -11.09 10.22 0.13
C ARG A 61 -11.25 11.64 0.66
N ASP A 62 -11.43 11.80 1.97
CA ASP A 62 -11.29 13.08 2.63
C ASP A 62 -9.80 13.41 2.84
N ARG A 63 -9.28 14.23 1.93
CA ARG A 63 -7.86 14.65 1.96
C ARG A 63 -7.49 15.42 3.22
N LYS A 64 -8.45 16.13 3.82
CA LYS A 64 -8.23 16.86 5.07
C LYS A 64 -8.06 15.88 6.21
N ALA A 65 -8.97 14.91 6.35
CA ALA A 65 -8.89 13.87 7.37
C ALA A 65 -7.59 13.06 7.26
N GLY A 66 -7.17 12.70 6.03
CA GLY A 66 -5.90 12.01 5.80
C GLY A 66 -4.67 12.81 6.27
N GLY A 67 -4.62 14.11 5.93
CA GLY A 67 -3.53 15.00 6.36
C GLY A 67 -3.52 15.21 7.88
N GLU A 68 -4.68 15.40 8.48
CA GLU A 68 -4.82 15.58 9.94
C GLU A 68 -4.39 14.32 10.71
N TRP A 69 -4.67 13.13 10.18
CA TRP A 69 -4.22 11.87 10.77
C TRP A 69 -2.69 11.80 10.87
N ILE A 70 -1.95 12.18 9.82
CA ILE A 70 -0.49 12.25 9.85
C ILE A 70 0.00 13.21 10.95
N HIS A 71 -0.56 14.41 11.01
CA HIS A 71 -0.17 15.40 12.02
C HIS A 71 -0.53 14.97 13.46
N GLN A 72 -1.64 14.23 13.64
CA GLN A 72 -1.98 13.63 14.94
C GLN A 72 -0.92 12.63 15.40
N ILE A 73 -0.43 11.77 14.48
CA ILE A 73 0.65 10.81 14.78
C ILE A 73 1.91 11.57 15.20
N GLU A 74 2.33 12.57 14.44
CA GLU A 74 3.52 13.37 14.73
C GLU A 74 3.42 14.09 16.08
N THR A 75 2.24 14.64 16.39
CA THR A 75 1.98 15.29 17.69
C THR A 75 2.01 14.29 18.83
N GLN A 76 1.38 13.13 18.68
CA GLN A 76 1.30 12.10 19.71
C GLN A 76 2.67 11.47 20.02
N THR A 77 3.52 11.32 19.00
CA THR A 77 4.85 10.70 19.16
C THR A 77 5.96 11.72 19.44
N GLY A 78 5.68 13.01 19.29
CA GLY A 78 6.68 14.07 19.41
C GLY A 78 7.76 14.05 18.33
N GLY A 79 7.54 13.32 17.23
CA GLY A 79 8.55 13.13 16.20
C GLY A 79 7.94 12.78 14.83
N PRO A 80 8.78 12.56 13.80
CA PRO A 80 8.31 12.22 12.47
C PRO A 80 7.79 10.78 12.39
N ILE A 81 6.95 10.52 11.41
CA ILE A 81 6.73 9.17 10.93
C ILE A 81 8.03 8.69 10.25
N HIS A 82 8.59 7.57 10.71
CA HIS A 82 9.81 7.00 10.13
C HIS A 82 9.54 6.23 8.83
N VAL A 83 8.39 5.53 8.79
CA VAL A 83 7.95 4.75 7.63
C VAL A 83 6.47 5.04 7.35
N LEU A 84 6.16 5.46 6.14
CA LEU A 84 4.79 5.60 5.64
C LEU A 84 4.52 4.51 4.60
N VAL A 85 3.52 3.67 4.86
CA VAL A 85 3.05 2.65 3.92
C VAL A 85 1.67 3.04 3.37
N ASN A 86 1.63 3.54 2.14
CA ASN A 86 0.43 3.85 1.39
C ASN A 86 -0.10 2.57 0.74
N ASN A 87 -0.87 1.78 1.52
CA ASN A 87 -1.44 0.54 1.04
C ASN A 87 -2.95 0.64 0.74
N ALA A 88 -3.65 1.58 1.34
CA ALA A 88 -5.06 1.81 1.03
C ALA A 88 -5.29 2.02 -0.47
N GLY A 89 -6.38 1.44 -0.98
CA GLY A 89 -6.71 1.50 -2.40
C GLY A 89 -7.37 0.22 -2.89
N GLY A 90 -7.48 0.10 -4.19
CA GLY A 90 -8.10 -1.04 -4.84
C GLY A 90 -9.13 -0.61 -5.89
N VAL A 91 -10.04 -1.52 -6.24
CA VAL A 91 -11.05 -1.29 -7.29
C VAL A 91 -12.33 -0.60 -6.78
N GLY A 92 -12.41 -0.25 -5.49
CA GLY A 92 -13.56 0.50 -4.95
C GLY A 92 -14.92 -0.18 -5.11
N GLY A 93 -14.95 -1.51 -5.19
CA GLY A 93 -16.17 -2.26 -5.44
C GLY A 93 -16.61 -2.30 -6.92
N GLN A 94 -15.86 -1.67 -7.82
CA GLN A 94 -16.18 -1.64 -9.26
C GLN A 94 -15.81 -2.95 -9.95
N GLY A 95 -16.55 -3.25 -11.03
CA GLY A 95 -16.27 -4.31 -12.00
C GLY A 95 -15.89 -3.73 -13.36
N PRO A 96 -15.48 -4.59 -14.32
CA PRO A 96 -15.18 -4.17 -15.69
C PRO A 96 -16.43 -3.62 -16.38
N LYS A 97 -16.27 -2.54 -17.15
CA LYS A 97 -17.28 -1.94 -18.01
C LYS A 97 -16.67 -1.61 -19.37
N PRO A 98 -17.47 -1.59 -20.47
CA PRO A 98 -17.06 -0.95 -21.72
C PRO A 98 -16.64 0.50 -21.48
N LEU A 99 -15.71 1.00 -22.29
CA LEU A 99 -15.14 2.34 -22.09
C LEU A 99 -16.20 3.45 -22.11
N ASP A 100 -17.17 3.34 -22.98
CA ASP A 100 -18.28 4.28 -23.17
C ASP A 100 -19.35 4.22 -22.08
N GLU A 101 -19.27 3.25 -21.17
CA GLU A 101 -20.13 3.12 -19.99
C GLU A 101 -19.43 3.57 -18.69
N VAL A 102 -18.14 3.90 -18.74
CA VAL A 102 -17.39 4.38 -17.55
C VAL A 102 -17.75 5.82 -17.28
N SER A 103 -18.37 6.11 -16.13
CA SER A 103 -18.69 7.48 -15.74
C SER A 103 -17.49 8.22 -15.18
N ASP A 104 -17.54 9.56 -15.17
CA ASP A 104 -16.55 10.41 -14.52
C ASP A 104 -16.44 10.09 -13.01
N GLU A 105 -17.56 9.71 -12.37
CA GLU A 105 -17.56 9.30 -10.97
C GLU A 105 -16.81 8.00 -10.74
N ASP A 106 -17.06 6.97 -11.58
CA ASP A 106 -16.31 5.70 -11.55
C ASP A 106 -14.81 5.95 -11.71
N TRP A 107 -14.43 6.85 -12.61
CA TRP A 107 -13.04 7.24 -12.83
C TRP A 107 -12.46 7.95 -11.61
N ASN A 108 -13.10 9.01 -11.14
CA ASN A 108 -12.58 9.88 -10.10
C ASN A 108 -12.41 9.16 -8.76
N VAL A 109 -13.38 8.31 -8.36
CA VAL A 109 -13.29 7.60 -7.09
C VAL A 109 -12.06 6.69 -7.04
N LEU A 110 -11.66 6.08 -8.17
CA LEU A 110 -10.46 5.23 -8.21
C LEU A 110 -9.16 6.06 -8.15
N PHE A 111 -9.15 7.25 -8.72
CA PHE A 111 -8.02 8.17 -8.51
C PHE A 111 -7.95 8.67 -7.07
N ASP A 112 -9.10 8.97 -6.44
CA ASP A 112 -9.13 9.45 -5.06
C ASP A 112 -8.57 8.42 -4.07
N ILE A 113 -9.00 7.17 -4.15
CA ILE A 113 -8.56 6.13 -3.21
C ILE A 113 -7.16 5.57 -3.48
N ASN A 114 -6.67 5.62 -4.74
CA ASN A 114 -5.37 5.04 -5.10
C ASN A 114 -4.24 6.08 -5.22
N VAL A 115 -4.51 7.25 -5.77
CA VAL A 115 -3.49 8.27 -6.12
C VAL A 115 -3.55 9.43 -5.15
N ASN A 116 -4.71 10.08 -5.03
CA ASN A 116 -4.87 11.30 -4.24
C ASN A 116 -4.66 11.04 -2.75
N ALA A 117 -5.10 9.88 -2.25
CA ALA A 117 -4.83 9.44 -0.88
C ALA A 117 -3.32 9.34 -0.61
N ALA A 118 -2.58 8.58 -1.44
CA ALA A 118 -1.14 8.42 -1.30
C ALA A 118 -0.40 9.77 -1.40
N PHE A 119 -0.75 10.60 -2.38
CA PHE A 119 -0.18 11.94 -2.53
C PHE A 119 -0.41 12.81 -1.28
N THR A 120 -1.63 12.80 -0.74
CA THR A 120 -1.97 13.61 0.44
C THR A 120 -1.14 13.22 1.66
N LEU A 121 -1.01 11.92 1.91
CA LEU A 121 -0.24 11.41 3.05
C LEU A 121 1.26 11.67 2.89
N CYS A 122 1.82 11.47 1.68
CA CYS A 122 3.20 11.82 1.39
C CYS A 122 3.48 13.31 1.63
N ARG A 123 2.59 14.19 1.13
CA ARG A 123 2.69 15.64 1.31
C ARG A 123 2.63 16.04 2.79
N ALA A 124 1.81 15.39 3.60
CA ALA A 124 1.68 15.67 5.02
C ALA A 124 2.90 15.19 5.82
N ALA A 125 3.45 14.00 5.54
CA ALA A 125 4.57 13.42 6.25
C ALA A 125 5.94 14.00 5.87
N ALA A 126 6.12 14.40 4.61
CA ALA A 126 7.42 14.84 4.08
C ALA A 126 8.09 15.99 4.86
N PRO A 127 7.38 17.03 5.35
CA PRO A 127 8.03 18.11 6.09
C PRO A 127 8.74 17.66 7.37
N ALA A 128 8.13 16.79 8.16
CA ALA A 128 8.73 16.26 9.39
C ALA A 128 9.87 15.28 9.08
N MET A 129 9.71 14.42 8.07
CA MET A 129 10.78 13.54 7.59
C MET A 129 12.00 14.35 7.10
N LYS A 130 11.78 15.44 6.34
CA LYS A 130 12.87 16.34 5.88
C LYS A 130 13.61 16.97 7.06
N ARG A 131 12.91 17.47 8.08
CA ARG A 131 13.54 18.05 9.28
C ARG A 131 14.34 17.02 10.08
N ALA A 132 13.89 15.77 10.10
CA ALA A 132 14.57 14.67 10.77
C ALA A 132 15.75 14.08 9.97
N GLY A 133 15.93 14.47 8.70
CA GLY A 133 17.01 14.01 7.84
C GLY A 133 16.88 12.57 7.38
N GLY A 134 15.64 12.06 7.26
CA GLY A 134 15.40 10.72 6.73
C GLY A 134 13.98 10.22 6.88
N GLY A 135 13.65 9.20 6.09
CA GLY A 135 12.34 8.56 6.09
C GLY A 135 12.24 7.46 5.04
N ARG A 136 11.19 6.67 5.11
CA ARG A 136 10.88 5.63 4.12
C ARG A 136 9.42 5.74 3.73
N ILE A 137 9.14 5.84 2.43
CA ILE A 137 7.78 5.86 1.88
C ILE A 137 7.63 4.65 0.96
N ILE A 138 6.66 3.81 1.24
CA ILE A 138 6.37 2.63 0.44
C ILE A 138 4.94 2.72 -0.10
N ASN A 139 4.80 2.78 -1.40
CA ASN A 139 3.50 2.80 -2.07
C ASN A 139 3.11 1.38 -2.52
N THR A 140 1.81 1.08 -2.51
CA THR A 140 1.30 -0.16 -3.09
C THR A 140 0.70 0.14 -4.46
N SER A 141 1.46 -0.19 -5.52
CA SER A 141 0.96 -0.22 -6.89
C SER A 141 0.23 -1.56 -7.15
N SER A 142 0.48 -2.18 -8.25
CA SER A 142 -0.08 -3.48 -8.69
C SER A 142 0.66 -3.91 -9.96
N GLY A 143 0.56 -5.17 -10.34
CA GLY A 143 0.86 -5.56 -11.73
C GLY A 143 0.10 -4.71 -12.75
N ALA A 144 -1.11 -4.25 -12.41
CA ALA A 144 -1.90 -3.31 -13.22
C ALA A 144 -1.26 -1.91 -13.38
N GLY A 145 -0.23 -1.57 -12.63
CA GLY A 145 0.55 -0.33 -12.81
C GLY A 145 1.73 -0.48 -13.78
N LEU A 146 1.93 -1.67 -14.33
CA LEU A 146 3.05 -2.00 -15.22
C LEU A 146 2.61 -2.62 -16.54
N GLN A 147 1.38 -3.14 -16.60
CA GLN A 147 0.78 -3.82 -17.75
C GLN A 147 -0.76 -3.72 -17.66
N PRO A 148 -1.50 -4.14 -18.69
CA PRO A 148 -2.96 -4.18 -18.63
C PRO A 148 -3.49 -4.94 -17.42
N SER A 149 -4.53 -4.41 -16.79
CA SER A 149 -5.10 -4.97 -15.56
C SER A 149 -5.92 -6.23 -15.82
N LEU A 150 -5.75 -7.24 -14.96
CA LEU A 150 -6.63 -8.43 -14.93
C LEU A 150 -8.07 -8.11 -14.52
N THR A 151 -8.28 -6.96 -13.87
CA THR A 151 -9.63 -6.54 -13.47
C THR A 151 -10.47 -6.03 -14.62
N GLY A 152 -9.85 -5.67 -15.76
CA GLY A 152 -10.53 -5.03 -16.88
C GLY A 152 -11.01 -3.59 -16.59
N ILE A 153 -10.59 -2.99 -15.47
CA ILE A 153 -11.02 -1.65 -15.04
C ILE A 153 -9.99 -0.61 -15.48
N GLN A 154 -10.38 0.26 -16.40
CA GLN A 154 -9.50 1.28 -17.03
C GLN A 154 -8.95 2.26 -16.01
N ALA A 155 -9.82 2.82 -15.16
CA ALA A 155 -9.44 3.79 -14.14
C ALA A 155 -8.48 3.20 -13.09
N TYR A 156 -8.66 1.92 -12.71
CA TYR A 156 -7.76 1.23 -11.81
C TYR A 156 -6.36 1.07 -12.42
N CYS A 157 -6.30 0.61 -13.67
CA CYS A 157 -5.05 0.48 -14.41
C CYS A 157 -4.31 1.81 -14.49
N ALA A 158 -5.01 2.88 -14.91
CA ALA A 158 -4.46 4.23 -15.00
C ALA A 158 -3.98 4.75 -13.64
N ALA A 159 -4.78 4.59 -12.57
CA ALA A 159 -4.42 5.00 -11.23
C ALA A 159 -3.16 4.28 -10.71
N LYS A 160 -3.03 2.97 -10.96
CA LYS A 160 -1.84 2.22 -10.53
C LYS A 160 -0.58 2.57 -11.33
N HIS A 161 -0.71 2.96 -12.61
CA HIS A 161 0.38 3.57 -13.36
C HIS A 161 0.75 4.97 -12.81
N ALA A 162 -0.26 5.77 -12.42
CA ALA A 162 0.00 7.06 -11.77
C ALA A 162 0.76 6.93 -10.45
N VAL A 163 0.48 5.90 -9.64
CA VAL A 163 1.27 5.60 -8.41
C VAL A 163 2.73 5.28 -8.74
N VAL A 164 3.01 4.59 -9.85
CA VAL A 164 4.38 4.33 -10.32
C VAL A 164 5.10 5.65 -10.66
N GLY A 165 4.43 6.53 -11.41
CA GLY A 165 4.95 7.86 -11.74
C GLY A 165 5.20 8.72 -10.50
N LEU A 166 4.23 8.76 -9.57
CA LEU A 166 4.33 9.47 -8.30
C LEU A 166 5.52 8.95 -7.46
N THR A 167 5.69 7.64 -7.36
CA THR A 167 6.81 7.01 -6.64
C THR A 167 8.16 7.49 -7.17
N ARG A 168 8.36 7.46 -8.49
CA ARG A 168 9.61 7.88 -9.12
C ARG A 168 9.88 9.37 -8.94
N GLN A 169 8.86 10.21 -9.10
CA GLN A 169 9.00 11.66 -8.95
C GLN A 169 9.34 12.04 -7.50
N LEU A 170 8.63 11.46 -6.51
CA LEU A 170 8.91 11.73 -5.10
C LEU A 170 10.27 11.18 -4.66
N ALA A 171 10.71 10.04 -5.20
CA ALA A 171 12.04 9.49 -4.93
C ALA A 171 13.15 10.46 -5.34
N HIS A 172 13.00 11.11 -6.50
CA HIS A 172 13.95 12.12 -6.97
C HIS A 172 13.90 13.40 -6.11
N GLU A 173 12.70 13.89 -5.80
CA GLU A 173 12.52 15.12 -4.99
C GLU A 173 13.00 14.97 -3.55
N LEU A 174 12.71 13.83 -2.91
CA LEU A 174 12.94 13.63 -1.49
C LEU A 174 14.31 12.98 -1.18
N GLY A 175 14.98 12.43 -2.18
CA GLY A 175 16.31 11.80 -2.06
C GLY A 175 17.37 12.66 -1.38
N PRO A 176 17.50 13.98 -1.69
CA PRO A 176 18.45 14.87 -1.01
C PRO A 176 18.27 14.98 0.51
N TYR A 177 17.10 14.59 1.02
CA TYR A 177 16.78 14.58 2.46
C TYR A 177 16.93 13.18 3.09
N ASN A 178 17.58 12.24 2.40
CA ASN A 178 17.73 10.84 2.85
C ASN A 178 16.35 10.13 3.04
N ILE A 179 15.36 10.51 2.24
CA ILE A 179 14.04 9.88 2.21
C ILE A 179 13.97 9.03 0.95
N THR A 180 13.78 7.72 1.10
CA THR A 180 13.55 6.85 -0.05
C THR A 180 12.06 6.66 -0.28
N VAL A 181 11.66 6.62 -1.57
CA VAL A 181 10.29 6.35 -1.99
C VAL A 181 10.31 5.20 -2.98
N ASN A 182 9.70 4.08 -2.61
CA ASN A 182 9.64 2.87 -3.43
C ASN A 182 8.20 2.36 -3.50
N SER A 183 7.94 1.40 -4.37
CA SER A 183 6.63 0.77 -4.49
C SER A 183 6.75 -0.75 -4.60
N VAL A 184 5.82 -1.45 -3.97
CA VAL A 184 5.55 -2.86 -4.26
C VAL A 184 4.43 -2.96 -5.30
N ALA A 185 4.55 -3.90 -6.23
CA ALA A 185 3.56 -4.20 -7.25
C ALA A 185 3.12 -5.67 -7.13
N PRO A 186 2.11 -5.96 -6.27
CA PRO A 186 1.61 -7.32 -6.08
C PRO A 186 1.03 -7.92 -7.37
N GLY A 187 1.23 -9.24 -7.53
CA GLY A 187 0.44 -10.05 -8.43
C GLY A 187 -0.96 -10.34 -7.86
N PHE A 188 -1.66 -11.33 -8.44
CA PHE A 188 -2.94 -11.76 -7.90
C PHE A 188 -2.74 -12.58 -6.62
N ILE A 189 -3.31 -12.12 -5.52
CA ILE A 189 -3.23 -12.75 -4.20
C ILE A 189 -4.60 -12.67 -3.52
N ARG A 190 -5.06 -13.80 -2.98
CA ARG A 190 -6.33 -13.93 -2.26
C ARG A 190 -6.18 -13.43 -0.83
N THR A 191 -6.72 -12.27 -0.52
CA THR A 191 -6.51 -11.62 0.80
C THR A 191 -7.73 -10.91 1.35
N ASN A 192 -8.81 -10.86 0.58
CA ASN A 192 -10.04 -10.18 1.00
C ASN A 192 -11.24 -10.74 0.20
N PRO A 193 -12.49 -10.46 0.62
CA PRO A 193 -13.68 -10.97 -0.05
C PRO A 193 -13.77 -10.66 -1.55
N ALA A 194 -13.22 -9.53 -2.00
CA ALA A 194 -13.25 -9.17 -3.42
C ALA A 194 -12.33 -10.06 -4.25
N THR A 195 -11.12 -10.33 -3.76
CA THR A 195 -10.17 -11.23 -4.43
C THR A 195 -10.62 -12.69 -4.35
N GLU A 196 -11.34 -13.09 -3.30
CA GLU A 196 -11.96 -14.41 -3.24
C GLU A 196 -13.04 -14.56 -4.31
N ARG A 197 -13.98 -13.61 -4.41
CA ARG A 197 -15.01 -13.63 -5.47
C ARG A 197 -14.39 -13.62 -6.88
N GLN A 198 -13.33 -12.85 -7.08
CA GLN A 198 -12.61 -12.82 -8.35
C GLN A 198 -11.98 -14.20 -8.67
N TRP A 199 -11.38 -14.84 -7.68
CA TRP A 199 -10.83 -16.19 -7.81
C TRP A 199 -11.89 -17.22 -8.18
N GLU A 200 -13.02 -17.20 -7.47
CA GLU A 200 -14.16 -18.07 -7.73
C GLU A 200 -14.72 -17.87 -9.16
N SER A 201 -14.76 -16.62 -9.63
CA SER A 201 -15.26 -16.30 -10.97
C SER A 201 -14.43 -16.89 -12.12
N TYR A 202 -13.17 -17.24 -11.86
CA TYR A 202 -12.31 -17.86 -12.88
C TYR A 202 -12.64 -19.34 -13.15
N GLY A 203 -13.35 -20.01 -12.24
CA GLY A 203 -13.57 -21.46 -12.31
C GLY A 203 -12.26 -22.26 -12.26
N THR A 204 -12.37 -23.58 -12.24
CA THR A 204 -11.21 -24.47 -12.08
C THR A 204 -10.16 -24.28 -13.19
N ASP A 205 -10.60 -24.18 -14.43
CA ASP A 205 -9.68 -24.05 -15.58
C ASP A 205 -8.97 -22.70 -15.59
N GLY A 206 -9.69 -21.61 -15.30
CA GLY A 206 -9.12 -20.28 -15.22
C GLY A 206 -8.17 -20.10 -14.03
N GLN A 207 -8.47 -20.73 -12.90
CA GLN A 207 -7.59 -20.78 -11.73
C GLN A 207 -6.29 -21.52 -12.05
N THR A 208 -6.38 -22.68 -12.69
CA THR A 208 -5.22 -23.46 -13.14
C THR A 208 -4.39 -22.65 -14.13
N ALA A 209 -5.02 -22.07 -15.15
CA ALA A 209 -4.33 -21.26 -16.16
C ALA A 209 -3.65 -20.02 -15.55
N LEU A 210 -4.24 -19.40 -14.52
CA LEU A 210 -3.61 -18.30 -13.80
C LEU A 210 -2.34 -18.75 -13.07
N VAL A 211 -2.41 -19.85 -12.32
CA VAL A 211 -1.27 -20.40 -11.57
C VAL A 211 -0.17 -20.87 -12.53
N ASP A 212 -0.54 -21.46 -13.67
CA ASP A 212 0.43 -21.92 -14.66
C ASP A 212 1.25 -20.80 -15.30
N ARG A 213 0.69 -19.60 -15.37
CA ARG A 213 1.42 -18.40 -15.84
C ARG A 213 2.41 -17.84 -14.82
N ILE A 214 2.30 -18.22 -13.56
CA ILE A 214 3.23 -17.82 -12.52
C ILE A 214 4.43 -18.79 -12.55
N ALA A 215 5.65 -18.26 -12.69
CA ALA A 215 6.85 -19.11 -12.77
C ALA A 215 7.01 -20.00 -11.53
N MET A 216 6.69 -19.46 -10.33
CA MET A 216 6.75 -20.20 -9.08
C MET A 216 5.58 -21.20 -8.87
N LYS A 217 4.62 -21.29 -9.78
CA LYS A 217 3.49 -22.26 -9.77
C LYS A 217 2.64 -22.23 -8.51
N ARG A 218 2.55 -21.08 -7.86
CA ARG A 218 1.69 -20.82 -6.71
C ARG A 218 1.22 -19.38 -6.68
N LEU A 219 0.11 -19.12 -6.03
CA LEU A 219 -0.25 -17.76 -5.64
C LEU A 219 0.69 -17.27 -4.52
N GLY A 220 0.92 -15.96 -4.46
CA GLY A 220 1.57 -15.33 -3.32
C GLY A 220 0.66 -15.28 -2.09
N THR A 221 1.24 -14.81 -1.00
CA THR A 221 0.55 -14.58 0.28
C THR A 221 0.69 -13.10 0.68
N ALA A 222 -0.14 -12.65 1.63
CA ALA A 222 0.03 -11.32 2.22
C ALA A 222 1.42 -11.13 2.85
N GLN A 223 2.01 -12.22 3.37
CA GLN A 223 3.35 -12.19 3.96
C GLN A 223 4.44 -11.97 2.91
N ASP A 224 4.30 -12.48 1.69
CA ASP A 224 5.26 -12.22 0.61
C ASP A 224 5.33 -10.70 0.31
N ILE A 225 4.17 -10.01 0.34
CA ILE A 225 4.11 -8.55 0.19
C ILE A 225 4.69 -7.83 1.41
N ALA A 226 4.32 -8.24 2.62
CA ALA A 226 4.84 -7.63 3.85
C ALA A 226 6.37 -7.73 3.93
N ASN A 227 6.96 -8.84 3.50
CA ASN A 227 8.42 -9.02 3.47
C ASN A 227 9.10 -8.01 2.53
N ALA A 228 8.53 -7.77 1.35
CA ALA A 228 9.05 -6.76 0.41
C ALA A 228 8.93 -5.32 0.96
N VAL A 229 7.81 -5.02 1.65
CA VAL A 229 7.60 -3.72 2.33
C VAL A 229 8.63 -3.55 3.46
N VAL A 230 8.85 -4.57 4.27
CA VAL A 230 9.86 -4.56 5.36
C VAL A 230 11.27 -4.34 4.80
N PHE A 231 11.61 -4.98 3.68
CA PHE A 231 12.88 -4.75 3.00
C PHE A 231 13.04 -3.27 2.62
N PHE A 232 12.08 -2.67 1.92
CA PHE A 232 12.14 -1.26 1.53
C PHE A 232 12.16 -0.30 2.73
N ALA A 233 11.52 -0.66 3.84
CA ALA A 233 11.53 0.12 5.07
C ALA A 233 12.84 0.02 5.86
N SER A 234 13.63 -1.01 5.63
CA SER A 234 14.85 -1.31 6.38
C SER A 234 16.07 -0.54 5.88
N GLU A 235 17.14 -0.51 6.68
CA GLU A 235 18.43 0.04 6.28
C GLU A 235 19.10 -0.73 5.11
N LEU A 236 18.67 -1.98 4.84
CA LEU A 236 19.13 -2.76 3.69
C LEU A 236 18.77 -2.10 2.35
N ALA A 237 17.69 -1.34 2.32
CA ALA A 237 17.24 -0.60 1.14
C ALA A 237 17.69 0.87 1.17
N GLY A 238 18.68 1.25 1.99
CA GLY A 238 19.09 2.65 2.16
C GLY A 238 19.56 3.35 0.87
N PHE A 239 20.00 2.58 -0.13
CA PHE A 239 20.38 3.09 -1.46
C PHE A 239 19.43 2.62 -2.57
N VAL A 240 18.26 2.06 -2.21
CA VAL A 240 17.22 1.65 -3.16
C VAL A 240 16.14 2.73 -3.17
N ASN A 241 16.02 3.47 -4.27
CA ASN A 241 15.10 4.60 -4.37
C ASN A 241 14.45 4.66 -5.75
N GLY A 242 13.16 4.98 -5.80
CA GLY A 242 12.36 5.08 -7.03
C GLY A 242 12.03 3.74 -7.68
N GLN A 243 12.23 2.62 -6.97
CA GLN A 243 12.03 1.28 -7.53
C GLN A 243 10.60 0.80 -7.39
N ILE A 244 10.17 0.02 -8.38
CA ILE A 244 8.89 -0.67 -8.40
C ILE A 244 9.19 -2.17 -8.40
N LEU A 245 9.00 -2.80 -7.25
CA LEU A 245 9.28 -4.22 -7.09
C LEU A 245 8.03 -5.05 -7.36
N GLN A 246 8.04 -5.82 -8.42
CA GLN A 246 7.01 -6.82 -8.65
C GLN A 246 7.16 -7.96 -7.64
N VAL A 247 6.05 -8.29 -6.97
CA VAL A 247 5.97 -9.40 -6.01
C VAL A 247 4.82 -10.30 -6.49
N ASP A 248 5.10 -11.05 -7.56
CA ASP A 248 4.11 -11.76 -8.36
C ASP A 248 4.51 -13.20 -8.71
N GLY A 249 5.67 -13.67 -8.22
CA GLY A 249 6.20 -15.01 -8.48
C GLY A 249 6.73 -15.21 -9.90
N GLY A 250 7.03 -14.13 -10.61
CA GLY A 250 7.56 -14.16 -11.99
C GLY A 250 6.45 -14.34 -13.01
N ARG A 251 5.42 -13.52 -12.95
CA ARG A 251 4.30 -13.50 -13.88
C ARG A 251 4.49 -12.44 -14.97
#